data_944b383fdf4b92303a3e83fee9d6ad70
#
_entry.id   944b383fdf4b92303a3e83fee9d6ad70
#
_cell.length_a   1.000
_cell.length_b   1.000
_cell.length_c   1.000
_cell.angle_alpha   90.00
_cell.angle_beta   90.00
_cell.angle_gamma   90.00
#
_symmetry.space_group_name_H-M   'P 1'
#
loop_
_entity.id
_entity.type
_entity.pdbx_description
1 polymer ?
#
loop_
_entity_poly.entity_id
_entity_poly.type
_entity_poly.pdbx_seq_one_letter_code
_entity_poly.pdbx_strand_id
1 'polypeptide(L)'
;MDKFNRNYENQLPIINSQDTKEFKIKNKIRLIELFGGIGSQAMTLRNIGADFEHYRLVEYDKYPVASYNAIFDTDFEPMDITKINADDLGIVDTDKYTYLLTYSFPCQDLSVAGKQKGMTKGSNTRSGLLWEVERLLNEIENLPQILLMENVPMLHSKKNMPDFQKWIDFLKSKGYSNYWKDLNAKNFGVAQNRNRCFMVSLLGEYKYNFPESIELTKVIKDYLENDVESKYYLTSEKAKLLIDKLILEGKILTDRQIDRQTIDLSINKPNIIKSANCIKARYDAGISNFKSDGTGVIEWSRNSV
;
A
#
# COMPACT_ATOMS: atom_id res chain seq x y z
N MET A 1 -3.07 -25.76 -6.04
CA MET A 1 -1.64 -26.03 -5.78
C MET A 1 -0.94 -24.68 -5.75
N ASP A 2 -0.65 -24.22 -4.55
CA ASP A 2 -0.02 -22.93 -4.28
C ASP A 2 1.47 -23.00 -4.60
N LYS A 3 1.86 -22.39 -5.73
CA LYS A 3 3.29 -22.30 -6.13
C LYS A 3 4.00 -21.03 -5.61
N PHE A 4 3.39 -20.28 -4.69
CA PHE A 4 3.95 -19.00 -4.20
C PHE A 4 4.19 -18.95 -2.68
N ASN A 5 4.10 -20.09 -1.98
CA ASN A 5 4.45 -20.15 -0.56
C ASN A 5 5.86 -20.73 -0.42
N ARG A 6 6.88 -19.98 -0.81
CA ARG A 6 8.23 -20.19 -0.28
C ARG A 6 8.46 -19.13 0.79
N ASN A 7 8.42 -19.61 2.01
CA ASN A 7 8.90 -18.89 3.18
C ASN A 7 10.36 -18.45 2.94
N TYR A 8 10.55 -17.23 2.50
CA TYR A 8 11.80 -16.53 2.77
C TYR A 8 11.70 -16.00 4.19
N GLU A 9 11.74 -16.92 5.16
CA GLU A 9 12.05 -16.56 6.53
C GLU A 9 13.45 -15.95 6.49
N ASN A 10 13.52 -14.71 6.93
CA ASN A 10 14.73 -13.93 7.09
C ASN A 10 15.85 -14.78 7.68
N GLN A 11 16.89 -15.03 6.89
CA GLN A 11 18.21 -15.27 7.46
C GLN A 11 18.73 -13.93 7.98
N LEU A 12 18.17 -13.50 9.10
CA LEU A 12 18.81 -12.47 9.92
C LEU A 12 20.14 -13.04 10.38
N PRO A 13 21.24 -12.29 10.35
CA PRO A 13 22.44 -12.68 11.07
C PRO A 13 22.02 -12.93 12.52
N ILE A 14 22.47 -14.03 13.09
CA ILE A 14 22.29 -14.36 14.51
C ILE A 14 23.02 -13.27 15.30
N ILE A 15 22.29 -12.20 15.63
CA ILE A 15 22.74 -11.22 16.62
C ILE A 15 22.40 -11.85 17.96
N ASN A 16 23.42 -12.01 18.82
CA ASN A 16 23.27 -12.49 20.18
C ASN A 16 22.08 -11.78 20.88
N SER A 17 21.10 -12.54 21.28
CA SER A 17 19.73 -12.11 21.62
C SER A 17 19.57 -11.38 22.96
N GLN A 18 20.63 -10.83 23.56
CA GLN A 18 20.53 -10.30 24.93
C GLN A 18 20.49 -8.78 25.09
N ASP A 19 20.74 -7.96 24.03
CA ASP A 19 20.85 -6.49 24.20
C ASP A 19 20.06 -5.61 23.21
N THR A 20 19.20 -6.16 22.36
CA THR A 20 18.44 -5.33 21.42
C THR A 20 17.29 -4.60 22.11
N LYS A 21 17.36 -3.27 22.16
CA LYS A 21 16.36 -2.39 22.75
C LYS A 21 15.14 -2.27 21.83
N GLU A 22 13.97 -2.14 22.43
CA GLU A 22 12.74 -1.73 21.71
C GLU A 22 12.80 -0.22 21.42
N PHE A 23 12.47 0.19 20.18
CA PHE A 23 12.39 1.61 19.82
C PHE A 23 11.15 2.24 20.45
N LYS A 24 11.31 3.37 21.16
CA LYS A 24 10.20 4.10 21.77
C LYS A 24 10.17 5.53 21.26
N ILE A 25 9.05 5.92 20.67
CA ILE A 25 8.79 7.30 20.30
C ILE A 25 8.43 8.07 21.59
N LYS A 26 9.26 9.06 21.92
CA LYS A 26 9.09 9.87 23.14
C LYS A 26 8.70 11.31 22.85
N ASN A 27 9.04 11.80 21.69
CA ASN A 27 8.86 13.18 21.27
C ASN A 27 7.77 13.27 20.21
N LYS A 28 7.23 14.46 19.99
CA LYS A 28 6.30 14.73 18.91
C LYS A 28 6.89 14.29 17.58
N ILE A 29 6.08 13.64 16.75
CA ILE A 29 6.50 13.17 15.42
C ILE A 29 6.44 14.33 14.43
N ARG A 30 7.53 14.53 13.69
CA ARG A 30 7.55 15.30 12.45
C ARG A 30 7.43 14.35 11.27
N LEU A 31 6.26 14.37 10.63
CA LEU A 31 5.98 13.50 9.49
C LEU A 31 6.52 14.13 8.21
N ILE A 32 7.40 13.40 7.51
CA ILE A 32 7.87 13.71 6.16
C ILE A 32 7.34 12.62 5.23
N GLU A 33 6.53 13.00 4.24
CA GLU A 33 5.95 12.07 3.28
C GLU A 33 6.55 12.29 1.90
N LEU A 34 7.44 11.39 1.46
CA LEU A 34 7.93 11.36 0.09
C LEU A 34 6.98 10.49 -0.75
N PHE A 35 6.56 11.01 -1.91
CA PHE A 35 5.49 10.41 -2.73
C PHE A 35 4.20 10.27 -1.92
N GLY A 36 3.85 11.32 -1.15
CA GLY A 36 2.84 11.24 -0.11
C GLY A 36 1.40 11.06 -0.62
N GLY A 37 1.14 11.32 -1.89
CA GLY A 37 -0.20 11.19 -2.46
C GLY A 37 -1.22 12.03 -1.69
N ILE A 38 -2.31 11.41 -1.26
CA ILE A 38 -3.37 12.06 -0.47
C ILE A 38 -3.16 11.94 1.05
N GLY A 39 -1.99 11.47 1.52
CA GLY A 39 -1.64 11.41 2.94
C GLY A 39 -2.17 10.17 3.68
N SER A 40 -2.02 8.98 3.12
CA SER A 40 -2.45 7.74 3.79
C SER A 40 -1.75 7.51 5.13
N GLN A 41 -0.47 7.86 5.24
CA GLN A 41 0.33 7.73 6.44
C GLN A 41 -0.10 8.78 7.49
N ALA A 42 -0.33 10.02 7.06
CA ALA A 42 -0.89 11.06 7.92
C ALA A 42 -2.27 10.68 8.46
N MET A 43 -3.16 10.13 7.61
CA MET A 43 -4.46 9.60 8.04
C MET A 43 -4.30 8.52 9.12
N THR A 44 -3.33 7.64 8.94
CA THR A 44 -3.07 6.55 9.90
C THR A 44 -2.62 7.12 11.25
N LEU A 45 -1.66 8.06 11.26
CA LEU A 45 -1.21 8.70 12.50
C LEU A 45 -2.36 9.42 13.21
N ARG A 46 -3.19 10.17 12.48
CA ARG A 46 -4.40 10.80 13.01
C ARG A 46 -5.36 9.79 13.63
N ASN A 47 -5.63 8.69 12.94
CA ASN A 47 -6.60 7.69 13.37
C ASN A 47 -6.16 6.92 14.62
N ILE A 48 -4.86 6.74 14.84
CA ILE A 48 -4.32 6.12 16.06
C ILE A 48 -4.07 7.13 17.18
N GLY A 49 -4.38 8.43 16.96
CA GLY A 49 -4.20 9.49 17.96
C GLY A 49 -2.74 9.80 18.27
N ALA A 50 -1.83 9.63 17.29
CA ALA A 50 -0.42 9.97 17.47
C ALA A 50 -0.24 11.49 17.61
N ASP A 51 0.69 11.91 18.48
CA ASP A 51 1.12 13.30 18.56
C ASP A 51 2.11 13.59 17.40
N PHE A 52 1.62 14.21 16.34
CA PHE A 52 2.43 14.50 15.16
C PHE A 52 2.07 15.84 14.51
N GLU A 53 2.95 16.32 13.65
CA GLU A 53 2.69 17.44 12.75
C GLU A 53 3.00 17.04 11.30
N HIS A 54 2.22 17.59 10.36
CA HIS A 54 2.47 17.52 8.92
C HIS A 54 3.66 18.42 8.60
N TYR A 55 4.86 17.85 8.62
CA TYR A 55 6.07 18.66 8.58
C TYR A 55 6.55 18.92 7.15
N ARG A 56 6.54 17.91 6.28
CA ARG A 56 6.94 18.06 4.87
C ARG A 56 6.19 17.07 4.00
N LEU A 57 5.67 17.57 2.87
CA LEU A 57 5.07 16.76 1.80
C LEU A 57 5.90 16.92 0.54
N VAL A 58 6.39 15.82 -0.03
CA VAL A 58 7.04 15.78 -1.35
C VAL A 58 6.19 14.91 -2.27
N GLU A 59 5.32 15.55 -3.04
CA GLU A 59 4.43 14.96 -4.03
C GLU A 59 4.45 15.83 -5.28
N TYR A 60 4.70 15.22 -6.42
CA TYR A 60 4.84 15.93 -7.70
C TYR A 60 3.50 16.38 -8.29
N ASP A 61 2.45 15.55 -8.14
CA ASP A 61 1.16 15.79 -8.76
C ASP A 61 0.32 16.75 -7.92
N LYS A 62 -0.07 17.86 -8.53
CA LYS A 62 -0.88 18.91 -7.90
C LYS A 62 -2.25 18.44 -7.40
N TYR A 63 -2.84 17.40 -8.00
CA TYR A 63 -4.17 16.92 -7.60
C TYR A 63 -4.14 16.15 -6.28
N PRO A 64 -3.24 15.18 -6.05
CA PRO A 64 -3.04 14.62 -4.71
C PRO A 64 -2.66 15.68 -3.67
N VAL A 65 -1.79 16.64 -3.99
CA VAL A 65 -1.43 17.73 -3.06
C VAL A 65 -2.66 18.55 -2.68
N ALA A 66 -3.49 18.95 -3.65
CA ALA A 66 -4.73 19.68 -3.36
C ALA A 66 -5.70 18.85 -2.48
N SER A 67 -5.77 17.53 -2.70
CA SER A 67 -6.57 16.63 -1.87
C SER A 67 -6.00 16.50 -0.46
N TYR A 68 -4.67 16.39 -0.33
CA TYR A 68 -3.98 16.37 0.96
C TYR A 68 -4.30 17.62 1.77
N ASN A 69 -4.11 18.79 1.15
CA ASN A 69 -4.38 20.09 1.77
C ASN A 69 -5.84 20.21 2.24
N ALA A 70 -6.80 19.77 1.41
CA ALA A 70 -8.22 19.79 1.77
C ALA A 70 -8.57 18.82 2.92
N ILE A 71 -7.89 17.67 3.02
CA ILE A 71 -8.16 16.65 4.07
C ILE A 71 -7.58 17.07 5.43
N PHE A 72 -6.44 17.77 5.41
CA PHE A 72 -5.66 18.05 6.62
C PHE A 72 -5.57 19.53 6.99
N ASP A 73 -6.21 20.40 6.23
CA ASP A 73 -6.16 21.86 6.41
C ASP A 73 -4.71 22.38 6.38
N THR A 74 -3.99 21.99 5.33
CA THR A 74 -2.58 22.36 5.08
C THR A 74 -2.48 23.15 3.77
N ASP A 75 -1.30 23.70 3.47
CA ASP A 75 -1.03 24.57 2.33
C ASP A 75 0.23 24.17 1.53
N PHE A 76 0.56 22.90 1.49
CA PHE A 76 1.71 22.40 0.75
C PHE A 76 1.61 22.70 -0.74
N GLU A 77 2.77 22.99 -1.35
CA GLU A 77 2.92 23.11 -2.79
C GLU A 77 3.48 21.80 -3.39
N PRO A 78 3.17 21.49 -4.67
CA PRO A 78 3.74 20.32 -5.35
C PRO A 78 5.28 20.41 -5.40
N MET A 79 5.95 19.31 -5.02
CA MET A 79 7.40 19.20 -4.99
C MET A 79 7.89 18.00 -5.78
N ASP A 80 8.85 18.22 -6.67
CA ASP A 80 9.51 17.16 -7.45
C ASP A 80 10.74 16.67 -6.70
N ILE A 81 10.74 15.41 -6.27
CA ILE A 81 11.83 14.79 -5.51
C ILE A 81 13.19 14.88 -6.22
N THR A 82 13.20 14.95 -7.55
CA THR A 82 14.43 15.07 -8.34
C THR A 82 15.05 16.47 -8.31
N LYS A 83 14.32 17.45 -7.79
CA LYS A 83 14.73 18.88 -7.76
C LYS A 83 14.99 19.41 -6.36
N ILE A 84 14.54 18.69 -5.33
CA ILE A 84 14.78 19.10 -3.95
C ILE A 84 16.15 18.65 -3.46
N ASN A 85 16.69 19.37 -2.49
CA ASN A 85 17.90 19.06 -1.75
C ASN A 85 17.55 18.49 -0.36
N ALA A 86 18.54 17.93 0.33
CA ALA A 86 18.36 17.43 1.68
C ALA A 86 17.87 18.49 2.67
N ASP A 87 18.34 19.73 2.52
CA ASP A 87 17.94 20.87 3.38
C ASP A 87 16.45 21.21 3.25
N ASP A 88 15.84 20.94 2.09
CA ASP A 88 14.40 21.15 1.87
C ASP A 88 13.54 20.23 2.76
N LEU A 89 14.10 19.11 3.25
CA LEU A 89 13.43 18.25 4.21
C LEU A 89 13.41 18.83 5.63
N GLY A 90 14.34 19.76 5.94
CA GLY A 90 14.37 20.51 7.19
C GLY A 90 14.56 19.67 8.43
N ILE A 91 15.34 18.58 8.38
CA ILE A 91 15.59 17.71 9.54
C ILE A 91 16.60 18.33 10.48
N VAL A 92 16.09 18.96 11.50
CA VAL A 92 16.84 19.65 12.55
C VAL A 92 16.26 19.28 13.93
N ASP A 93 16.96 19.59 15.02
CA ASP A 93 16.46 19.34 16.39
C ASP A 93 16.00 17.89 16.63
N THR A 94 16.79 16.91 16.19
CA THR A 94 16.48 15.48 16.32
C THR A 94 16.45 14.96 17.77
N ASP A 95 16.90 15.77 18.71
CA ASP A 95 16.78 15.59 20.15
C ASP A 95 15.38 15.99 20.68
N LYS A 96 14.68 16.94 20.02
CA LYS A 96 13.35 17.44 20.39
C LYS A 96 12.22 16.76 19.64
N TYR A 97 12.46 16.30 18.41
CA TYR A 97 11.44 15.69 17.56
C TYR A 97 11.87 14.33 17.06
N THR A 98 10.88 13.46 16.87
CA THR A 98 11.07 12.19 16.17
C THR A 98 10.67 12.35 14.72
N TYR A 99 11.60 12.27 13.78
CA TYR A 99 11.30 12.33 12.36
C TYR A 99 10.90 10.96 11.85
N LEU A 100 9.67 10.86 11.34
CA LEU A 100 9.16 9.73 10.59
C LEU A 100 9.14 10.12 9.11
N LEU A 101 10.05 9.55 8.33
CA LEU A 101 10.07 9.71 6.89
C LEU A 101 9.44 8.50 6.23
N THR A 102 8.34 8.73 5.50
CA THR A 102 7.65 7.69 4.73
C THR A 102 7.94 7.86 3.24
N TYR A 103 8.06 6.72 2.52
CA TYR A 103 8.32 6.75 1.08
C TYR A 103 7.66 5.57 0.37
N SER A 104 6.64 5.90 -0.43
CA SER A 104 5.87 4.95 -1.25
C SER A 104 6.14 5.23 -2.72
N PHE A 105 7.38 4.97 -3.15
CA PHE A 105 7.83 5.31 -4.49
C PHE A 105 7.04 4.54 -5.58
N PRO A 106 6.93 5.08 -6.82
CA PRO A 106 6.10 4.50 -7.86
C PRO A 106 6.40 3.03 -8.17
N CYS A 107 5.37 2.18 -8.13
CA CYS A 107 5.47 0.73 -8.36
C CYS A 107 5.21 0.31 -9.82
N GLN A 108 4.99 1.25 -10.74
CA GLN A 108 4.50 0.98 -12.10
C GLN A 108 5.47 0.12 -12.92
N ASP A 109 6.76 0.22 -12.69
CA ASP A 109 7.77 -0.58 -13.38
C ASP A 109 8.12 -1.88 -12.64
N LEU A 110 7.58 -2.09 -11.43
CA LEU A 110 7.70 -3.33 -10.64
C LEU A 110 6.48 -4.23 -10.81
N SER A 111 5.29 -3.62 -10.87
CA SER A 111 3.99 -4.30 -10.85
C SER A 111 3.79 -5.22 -12.05
N VAL A 112 3.10 -6.36 -11.83
CA VAL A 112 2.67 -7.30 -12.89
C VAL A 112 1.75 -6.62 -13.91
N ALA A 113 1.00 -5.60 -13.49
CA ALA A 113 0.15 -4.80 -14.37
C ALA A 113 0.91 -3.71 -15.14
N GLY A 114 2.21 -3.49 -14.84
CA GLY A 114 3.07 -2.50 -15.46
C GLY A 114 4.05 -3.09 -16.47
N LYS A 115 5.00 -2.25 -16.92
CA LYS A 115 5.99 -2.65 -17.93
C LYS A 115 7.12 -3.54 -17.39
N GLN A 116 7.15 -3.81 -16.10
CA GLN A 116 8.16 -4.63 -15.40
C GLN A 116 9.62 -4.26 -15.74
N LYS A 117 9.91 -2.98 -15.93
CA LYS A 117 11.26 -2.50 -16.27
C LYS A 117 12.23 -2.59 -15.08
N GLY A 118 11.70 -2.76 -13.85
CA GLY A 118 12.50 -2.82 -12.63
C GLY A 118 12.80 -1.43 -12.05
N MET A 119 13.73 -1.42 -11.09
CA MET A 119 14.13 -0.21 -10.36
C MET A 119 15.65 -0.03 -10.32
N THR A 120 16.36 -0.58 -11.30
CA THR A 120 17.83 -0.50 -11.33
C THR A 120 18.30 0.95 -11.33
N LYS A 121 19.32 1.23 -10.53
CA LYS A 121 19.91 2.58 -10.41
C LYS A 121 20.37 3.09 -11.78
N GLY A 122 19.96 4.31 -12.15
CA GLY A 122 20.26 4.92 -13.44
C GLY A 122 19.37 4.44 -14.59
N SER A 123 18.34 3.63 -14.36
CA SER A 123 17.46 3.11 -15.42
C SER A 123 16.43 4.12 -15.94
N ASN A 124 16.33 5.32 -15.36
CA ASN A 124 15.31 6.34 -15.66
C ASN A 124 13.86 5.79 -15.62
N THR A 125 13.63 4.75 -14.83
CA THR A 125 12.29 4.22 -14.58
C THR A 125 11.61 4.99 -13.45
N ARG A 126 10.28 5.00 -13.41
CA ARG A 126 9.55 5.63 -12.28
C ARG A 126 9.86 4.94 -10.95
N SER A 127 10.01 3.61 -10.96
CA SER A 127 10.42 2.86 -9.77
C SER A 127 11.89 3.12 -9.38
N GLY A 128 12.70 3.64 -10.29
CA GLY A 128 14.06 4.12 -10.04
C GLY A 128 14.12 5.38 -9.16
N LEU A 129 12.99 6.05 -8.91
CA LEU A 129 12.92 7.19 -7.98
C LEU A 129 13.21 6.79 -6.52
N LEU A 130 13.30 5.50 -6.18
CA LEU A 130 13.88 5.04 -4.93
C LEU A 130 15.29 5.60 -4.71
N TRP A 131 16.08 5.76 -5.77
CA TRP A 131 17.46 6.23 -5.67
C TRP A 131 17.57 7.75 -5.42
N GLU A 132 16.47 8.49 -5.59
CA GLU A 132 16.38 9.87 -5.12
C GLU A 132 16.26 9.92 -3.59
N VAL A 133 15.57 8.94 -2.99
CA VAL A 133 15.55 8.79 -1.52
C VAL A 133 16.97 8.47 -1.00
N GLU A 134 17.72 7.62 -1.73
CA GLU A 134 19.14 7.35 -1.42
C GLU A 134 19.96 8.63 -1.48
N ARG A 135 19.79 9.43 -2.54
CA ARG A 135 20.50 10.72 -2.69
C ARG A 135 20.22 11.63 -1.51
N LEU A 136 18.97 11.85 -1.18
CA LEU A 136 18.58 12.70 -0.05
C LEU A 136 19.17 12.19 1.27
N LEU A 137 19.09 10.88 1.55
CA LEU A 137 19.67 10.29 2.77
C LEU A 137 21.20 10.30 2.80
N ASN A 138 21.86 10.48 1.66
CA ASN A 138 23.32 10.70 1.61
C ASN A 138 23.72 12.14 1.90
N GLU A 139 22.90 13.09 1.44
CA GLU A 139 23.15 14.53 1.56
C GLU A 139 22.77 15.10 2.94
N ILE A 140 21.83 14.44 3.62
CA ILE A 140 21.27 14.91 4.88
C ILE A 140 22.28 14.79 6.03
N GLU A 141 22.40 15.83 6.84
CA GLU A 141 23.29 15.85 7.99
C GLU A 141 22.73 15.01 9.15
N ASN A 142 21.47 15.22 9.48
CA ASN A 142 20.77 14.52 10.56
C ASN A 142 19.76 13.54 10.00
N LEU A 143 20.01 12.26 10.16
CA LEU A 143 19.14 11.19 9.64
C LEU A 143 17.80 11.12 10.40
N PRO A 144 16.66 10.89 9.71
CA PRO A 144 15.39 10.62 10.38
C PRO A 144 15.48 9.33 11.21
N GLN A 145 14.88 9.36 12.41
CA GLN A 145 14.97 8.21 13.32
C GLN A 145 14.19 7.00 12.81
N ILE A 146 13.12 7.22 12.04
CA ILE A 146 12.25 6.17 11.51
C ILE A 146 12.05 6.38 10.02
N LEU A 147 12.27 5.30 9.25
CA LEU A 147 11.86 5.24 7.84
C LEU A 147 10.76 4.19 7.68
N LEU A 148 9.73 4.51 6.92
CA LEU A 148 8.66 3.58 6.57
C LEU A 148 8.45 3.54 5.06
N MET A 149 8.78 2.40 4.45
CA MET A 149 8.54 2.12 3.04
C MET A 149 7.25 1.32 2.85
N GLU A 150 6.47 1.67 1.82
CA GLU A 150 5.41 0.81 1.28
C GLU A 150 5.61 0.61 -0.21
N ASN A 151 5.44 -0.64 -0.69
CA ASN A 151 5.44 -0.94 -2.11
C ASN A 151 4.71 -2.27 -2.41
N VAL A 152 4.64 -2.67 -3.68
CA VAL A 152 4.08 -3.96 -4.08
C VAL A 152 5.04 -5.12 -3.76
N PRO A 153 4.55 -6.36 -3.48
CA PRO A 153 5.40 -7.53 -3.20
C PRO A 153 6.39 -7.87 -4.32
N MET A 154 6.11 -7.44 -5.55
CA MET A 154 7.04 -7.61 -6.67
C MET A 154 8.39 -6.93 -6.47
N LEU A 155 8.50 -6.01 -5.48
CA LEU A 155 9.75 -5.38 -5.06
C LEU A 155 10.83 -6.42 -4.74
N HIS A 156 10.48 -7.49 -4.02
CA HIS A 156 11.39 -8.56 -3.63
C HIS A 156 11.26 -9.82 -4.50
N SER A 157 10.68 -9.70 -5.71
CA SER A 157 10.71 -10.80 -6.70
C SER A 157 12.14 -11.18 -7.07
N LYS A 158 12.35 -12.40 -7.56
CA LYS A 158 13.68 -12.87 -8.00
C LYS A 158 14.39 -11.88 -8.91
N LYS A 159 13.65 -11.16 -9.76
CA LYS A 159 14.20 -10.16 -10.68
C LYS A 159 14.67 -8.89 -9.96
N ASN A 160 13.88 -8.41 -9.00
CA ASN A 160 14.09 -7.09 -8.37
C ASN A 160 14.89 -7.21 -7.05
N MET A 161 15.00 -8.42 -6.48
CA MET A 161 15.70 -8.66 -5.22
C MET A 161 17.15 -8.14 -5.17
N PRO A 162 17.96 -8.23 -6.26
CA PRO A 162 19.31 -7.67 -6.23
C PRO A 162 19.34 -6.16 -5.96
N ASP A 163 18.40 -5.39 -6.54
CA ASP A 163 18.35 -3.95 -6.31
C ASP A 163 17.72 -3.63 -4.94
N PHE A 164 16.75 -4.42 -4.49
CA PHE A 164 16.18 -4.28 -3.14
C PHE A 164 17.23 -4.60 -2.07
N GLN A 165 18.10 -5.58 -2.29
CA GLN A 165 19.21 -5.89 -1.38
C GLN A 165 20.22 -4.72 -1.29
N LYS A 166 20.57 -4.10 -2.42
CA LYS A 166 21.41 -2.89 -2.42
C LYS A 166 20.81 -1.77 -1.57
N TRP A 167 19.50 -1.60 -1.66
CA TRP A 167 18.78 -0.62 -0.83
C TRP A 167 18.88 -0.94 0.67
N ILE A 168 18.65 -2.21 1.05
CA ILE A 168 18.80 -2.67 2.44
C ILE A 168 20.23 -2.46 2.93
N ASP A 169 21.23 -2.81 2.11
CA ASP A 169 22.65 -2.67 2.45
C ASP A 169 23.04 -1.20 2.61
N PHE A 170 22.51 -0.32 1.75
CA PHE A 170 22.67 1.11 1.88
C PHE A 170 22.13 1.62 3.22
N LEU A 171 20.88 1.30 3.56
CA LEU A 171 20.30 1.72 4.83
C LEU A 171 21.07 1.17 6.03
N LYS A 172 21.54 -0.07 5.95
CA LYS A 172 22.41 -0.65 6.97
C LYS A 172 23.73 0.13 7.12
N SER A 173 24.34 0.56 6.00
CA SER A 173 25.55 1.39 6.02
C SER A 173 25.34 2.75 6.66
N LYS A 174 24.08 3.26 6.64
CA LYS A 174 23.67 4.49 7.33
C LYS A 174 23.32 4.28 8.81
N GLY A 175 23.43 3.05 9.32
CA GLY A 175 23.17 2.73 10.72
C GLY A 175 21.73 2.34 11.04
N TYR A 176 20.93 1.98 10.06
CA TYR A 176 19.55 1.52 10.28
C TYR A 176 19.46 0.01 10.52
N SER A 177 18.66 -0.38 11.50
CA SER A 177 18.13 -1.74 11.63
C SER A 177 16.89 -1.87 10.75
N ASN A 178 16.86 -2.83 9.82
CA ASN A 178 15.86 -2.92 8.76
C ASN A 178 15.00 -4.18 8.90
N TYR A 179 13.69 -4.03 8.84
CA TYR A 179 12.69 -5.10 8.93
C TYR A 179 11.66 -4.95 7.83
N TRP A 180 11.39 -5.99 7.06
CA TRP A 180 10.37 -5.93 6.03
C TRP A 180 9.49 -7.18 6.01
N LYS A 181 8.23 -7.01 5.63
CA LYS A 181 7.22 -8.08 5.56
C LYS A 181 6.11 -7.70 4.59
N ASP A 182 5.56 -8.71 3.93
CA ASP A 182 4.32 -8.53 3.18
C ASP A 182 3.12 -8.58 4.12
N LEU A 183 2.30 -7.54 4.08
CA LEU A 183 1.07 -7.44 4.86
C LEU A 183 -0.12 -7.28 3.92
N ASN A 184 -1.19 -8.06 4.16
CA ASN A 184 -2.41 -7.95 3.39
C ASN A 184 -3.49 -7.25 4.21
N ALA A 185 -4.05 -6.15 3.70
CA ALA A 185 -5.04 -5.33 4.38
C ALA A 185 -6.22 -6.14 4.95
N LYS A 186 -6.66 -7.23 4.27
CA LYS A 186 -7.73 -8.11 4.77
C LYS A 186 -7.39 -8.81 6.08
N ASN A 187 -6.11 -8.96 6.41
CA ASN A 187 -5.65 -9.56 7.65
C ASN A 187 -5.50 -8.53 8.78
N PHE A 188 -5.92 -7.30 8.54
CA PHE A 188 -5.84 -6.17 9.46
C PHE A 188 -7.17 -5.39 9.51
N GLY A 189 -8.30 -6.09 9.35
CA GLY A 189 -9.64 -5.52 9.52
C GLY A 189 -10.18 -4.74 8.32
N VAL A 190 -9.48 -4.71 7.19
CA VAL A 190 -9.91 -4.01 5.97
C VAL A 190 -10.48 -5.02 4.96
N ALA A 191 -11.72 -4.83 4.52
CA ALA A 191 -12.40 -5.73 3.58
C ALA A 191 -11.84 -5.63 2.13
N GLN A 192 -10.52 -5.51 1.99
CA GLN A 192 -9.81 -5.43 0.71
C GLN A 192 -8.62 -6.38 0.67
N ASN A 193 -8.54 -7.17 -0.40
CA ASN A 193 -7.39 -8.02 -0.68
C ASN A 193 -6.27 -7.18 -1.31
N ARG A 194 -5.51 -6.46 -0.47
CA ARG A 194 -4.40 -5.58 -0.86
C ARG A 194 -3.14 -6.01 -0.15
N ASN A 195 -2.28 -6.75 -0.85
CA ASN A 195 -0.97 -7.16 -0.33
C ASN A 195 0.11 -6.14 -0.67
N ARG A 196 0.89 -5.73 0.34
CA ARG A 196 1.98 -4.75 0.21
C ARG A 196 3.19 -5.18 1.04
N CYS A 197 4.35 -4.90 0.49
CA CYS A 197 5.61 -4.98 1.21
C CYS A 197 5.79 -3.70 2.03
N PHE A 198 5.87 -3.85 3.34
CA PHE A 198 6.25 -2.77 4.25
C PHE A 198 7.66 -3.00 4.75
N MET A 199 8.46 -1.94 4.83
CA MET A 199 9.75 -1.97 5.49
C MET A 199 9.84 -0.85 6.51
N VAL A 200 10.17 -1.22 7.75
CA VAL A 200 10.46 -0.31 8.86
C VAL A 200 11.96 -0.32 9.07
N SER A 201 12.58 0.86 9.05
CA SER A 201 13.99 1.05 9.32
C SER A 201 14.16 2.01 10.49
N LEU A 202 14.86 1.58 11.52
CA LEU A 202 15.06 2.32 12.76
C LEU A 202 16.55 2.69 12.87
N LEU A 203 16.83 3.98 13.08
CA LEU A 203 18.20 4.47 13.22
C LEU A 203 18.80 3.98 14.54
N GLY A 204 19.85 3.16 14.46
CA GLY A 204 20.47 2.48 15.58
C GLY A 204 20.13 0.98 15.65
N GLU A 205 20.56 0.33 16.72
CA GLU A 205 20.35 -1.10 16.94
C GLU A 205 19.06 -1.32 17.75
N TYR A 206 17.95 -1.55 17.04
CA TYR A 206 16.64 -1.79 17.63
C TYR A 206 16.02 -3.06 17.07
N LYS A 207 15.13 -3.68 17.87
CA LYS A 207 14.27 -4.78 17.43
C LYS A 207 12.88 -4.25 17.07
N TYR A 208 12.31 -4.76 15.98
CA TYR A 208 10.96 -4.47 15.55
C TYR A 208 10.22 -5.74 15.19
N ASN A 209 8.98 -5.87 15.64
CA ASN A 209 8.07 -6.95 15.29
C ASN A 209 6.87 -6.37 14.57
N PHE A 210 6.55 -6.94 13.41
CA PHE A 210 5.31 -6.58 12.71
C PHE A 210 4.09 -7.03 13.52
N PRO A 211 2.96 -6.30 13.43
CA PRO A 211 1.74 -6.68 14.11
C PRO A 211 1.25 -8.05 13.61
N GLU A 212 0.60 -8.78 14.50
CA GLU A 212 -0.09 -10.01 14.16
C GLU A 212 -1.39 -9.71 13.40
N SER A 213 -1.80 -10.65 12.55
CA SER A 213 -3.06 -10.52 11.83
C SER A 213 -4.25 -10.63 12.77
N ILE A 214 -5.31 -9.88 12.44
CA ILE A 214 -6.59 -9.90 13.14
C ILE A 214 -7.67 -10.47 12.22
N GLU A 215 -8.71 -11.05 12.81
CA GLU A 215 -9.85 -11.56 12.05
C GLU A 215 -10.62 -10.42 11.38
N LEU A 216 -11.06 -10.66 10.12
CA LEU A 216 -11.90 -9.74 9.39
C LEU A 216 -13.34 -9.81 9.91
N THR A 217 -13.73 -8.84 10.71
CA THR A 217 -15.09 -8.75 11.31
C THR A 217 -16.12 -8.16 10.35
N LYS A 218 -15.71 -7.24 9.46
CA LYS A 218 -16.56 -6.63 8.45
C LYS A 218 -16.14 -7.10 7.06
N VAL A 219 -17.10 -7.54 6.25
CA VAL A 219 -16.89 -7.93 4.87
C VAL A 219 -17.28 -6.80 3.91
N ILE A 220 -16.93 -6.89 2.63
CA ILE A 220 -17.22 -5.82 1.67
C ILE A 220 -18.73 -5.47 1.61
N LYS A 221 -19.61 -6.44 1.84
CA LYS A 221 -21.06 -6.22 1.89
C LYS A 221 -21.48 -5.16 2.93
N ASP A 222 -20.76 -5.07 4.04
CA ASP A 222 -21.07 -4.13 5.14
C ASP A 222 -20.73 -2.67 4.82
N TYR A 223 -20.07 -2.44 3.69
CA TYR A 223 -19.68 -1.12 3.18
C TYR A 223 -20.46 -0.67 1.95
N LEU A 224 -21.46 -1.47 1.52
CA LEU A 224 -22.24 -1.14 0.32
C LEU A 224 -23.30 -0.10 0.64
N GLU A 225 -23.44 0.88 -0.25
CA GLU A 225 -24.50 1.86 -0.21
C GLU A 225 -25.86 1.20 -0.46
N ASN A 226 -26.93 1.73 0.15
CA ASN A 226 -28.27 1.19 -0.02
C ASN A 226 -28.88 1.59 -1.36
N ASP A 227 -28.64 2.82 -1.80
CA ASP A 227 -29.14 3.38 -3.03
C ASP A 227 -27.98 3.67 -3.99
N VAL A 228 -28.04 3.09 -5.19
CA VAL A 228 -27.00 3.22 -6.21
C VAL A 228 -27.62 3.75 -7.50
N GLU A 229 -27.05 4.80 -8.08
CA GLU A 229 -27.50 5.36 -9.33
C GLU A 229 -27.41 4.32 -10.48
N SER A 230 -28.40 4.34 -11.38
CA SER A 230 -28.49 3.39 -12.50
C SER A 230 -27.26 3.34 -13.41
N LYS A 231 -26.51 4.43 -13.50
CA LYS A 231 -25.26 4.51 -14.29
C LYS A 231 -24.16 3.53 -13.82
N TYR A 232 -24.21 3.06 -12.57
CA TYR A 232 -23.23 2.12 -12.02
C TYR A 232 -23.61 0.65 -12.24
N TYR A 233 -24.80 0.35 -12.77
CA TYR A 233 -25.20 -1.00 -13.08
C TYR A 233 -24.56 -1.48 -14.40
N LEU A 234 -23.99 -2.70 -14.36
CA LEU A 234 -23.40 -3.32 -15.54
C LEU A 234 -24.48 -4.03 -16.36
N THR A 235 -24.80 -3.49 -17.53
CA THR A 235 -25.87 -4.00 -18.43
C THR A 235 -25.32 -4.72 -19.66
N SER A 236 -24.01 -4.89 -19.79
CA SER A 236 -23.38 -5.49 -20.96
C SER A 236 -23.67 -7.00 -21.10
N GLU A 237 -23.58 -7.54 -22.33
CA GLU A 237 -23.69 -8.98 -22.59
C GLU A 237 -22.67 -9.79 -21.77
N LYS A 238 -21.47 -9.27 -21.55
CA LYS A 238 -20.48 -9.89 -20.64
C LYS A 238 -20.98 -9.99 -19.20
N ALA A 239 -21.78 -9.01 -18.74
CA ALA A 239 -22.38 -9.07 -17.40
C ALA A 239 -23.40 -10.20 -17.31
N LYS A 240 -24.27 -10.35 -18.31
CA LYS A 240 -25.23 -11.44 -18.38
C LYS A 240 -24.52 -12.79 -18.40
N LEU A 241 -23.53 -12.99 -19.28
CA LEU A 241 -22.73 -14.22 -19.36
C LEU A 241 -22.03 -14.56 -18.03
N LEU A 242 -21.56 -13.54 -17.30
CA LEU A 242 -20.96 -13.75 -15.98
C LEU A 242 -21.99 -14.27 -14.97
N ILE A 243 -23.18 -13.68 -14.93
CA ILE A 243 -24.25 -14.09 -14.04
C ILE A 243 -24.73 -15.50 -14.39
N ASP A 244 -24.99 -15.79 -15.67
CA ASP A 244 -25.44 -17.11 -16.15
C ASP A 244 -24.42 -18.18 -15.75
N LYS A 245 -23.14 -17.90 -15.91
CA LYS A 245 -22.07 -18.81 -15.50
C LYS A 245 -22.05 -19.07 -14.00
N LEU A 246 -22.23 -18.03 -13.18
CA LEU A 246 -22.29 -18.16 -11.72
C LEU A 246 -23.51 -18.97 -11.27
N ILE A 247 -24.64 -18.81 -11.97
CA ILE A 247 -25.87 -19.62 -11.72
C ILE A 247 -25.60 -21.08 -12.09
N LEU A 248 -25.07 -21.35 -13.29
CA LEU A 248 -24.77 -22.71 -13.75
C LEU A 248 -23.76 -23.43 -12.85
N GLU A 249 -22.80 -22.72 -12.30
CA GLU A 249 -21.81 -23.25 -11.36
C GLU A 249 -22.35 -23.37 -9.91
N GLY A 250 -23.61 -23.02 -9.67
CA GLY A 250 -24.23 -23.04 -8.33
C GLY A 250 -23.59 -22.07 -7.33
N LYS A 251 -22.91 -21.05 -7.80
CA LYS A 251 -22.21 -20.06 -6.95
C LYS A 251 -23.10 -18.92 -6.52
N ILE A 252 -24.11 -18.57 -7.32
CA ILE A 252 -25.11 -17.60 -6.93
C ILE A 252 -26.25 -18.33 -6.26
N LEU A 253 -26.53 -17.91 -5.04
CA LEU A 253 -27.74 -18.32 -4.36
C LEU A 253 -28.90 -17.53 -4.94
N THR A 254 -29.79 -18.20 -5.69
CA THR A 254 -31.00 -17.61 -6.28
C THR A 254 -32.11 -17.43 -5.26
N ASP A 255 -31.85 -17.75 -4.00
CA ASP A 255 -32.80 -17.58 -2.92
C ASP A 255 -33.01 -16.07 -2.65
N ARG A 256 -34.26 -15.63 -2.73
CA ARG A 256 -34.71 -14.24 -2.49
C ARG A 256 -34.39 -13.74 -1.06
N GLN A 257 -33.86 -14.59 -0.19
CA GLN A 257 -33.43 -14.23 1.16
C GLN A 257 -32.07 -13.52 1.20
N ILE A 258 -31.31 -13.53 0.09
CA ILE A 258 -29.99 -12.90 0.02
C ILE A 258 -30.07 -11.69 -0.90
N ASP A 259 -30.19 -10.50 -0.31
CA ASP A 259 -30.35 -9.24 -1.05
C ASP A 259 -29.15 -8.92 -1.96
N ARG A 260 -27.92 -9.21 -1.50
CA ARG A 260 -26.69 -8.83 -2.19
C ARG A 260 -25.59 -9.84 -2.07
N GLN A 261 -24.90 -10.10 -3.18
CA GLN A 261 -23.71 -10.96 -3.22
C GLN A 261 -22.55 -10.21 -3.88
N THR A 262 -21.36 -10.29 -3.29
CA THR A 262 -20.15 -9.69 -3.86
C THR A 262 -19.37 -10.72 -4.66
N ILE A 263 -18.96 -10.36 -5.87
CA ILE A 263 -18.34 -11.24 -6.86
C ILE A 263 -17.01 -10.69 -7.38
N ASP A 264 -16.14 -11.60 -7.81
CA ASP A 264 -15.02 -11.28 -8.68
C ASP A 264 -15.53 -11.09 -10.11
N LEU A 265 -15.25 -9.96 -10.74
CA LEU A 265 -15.67 -9.63 -12.11
C LEU A 265 -14.86 -10.38 -13.19
N SER A 266 -14.33 -11.56 -12.87
CA SER A 266 -13.64 -12.44 -13.80
C SER A 266 -14.60 -13.41 -14.47
N ILE A 267 -14.83 -13.27 -15.79
CA ILE A 267 -15.71 -14.19 -16.53
C ILE A 267 -15.13 -15.61 -16.64
N ASN A 268 -13.81 -15.77 -16.65
CA ASN A 268 -13.17 -17.08 -16.77
C ASN A 268 -13.15 -17.87 -15.46
N LYS A 269 -13.06 -17.16 -14.34
CA LYS A 269 -12.99 -17.74 -12.98
C LYS A 269 -13.83 -16.96 -11.99
N PRO A 270 -15.15 -16.82 -12.26
CA PRO A 270 -16.03 -16.08 -11.38
C PRO A 270 -16.11 -16.76 -10.01
N ASN A 271 -16.22 -15.96 -8.97
CA ASN A 271 -16.36 -16.48 -7.61
C ASN A 271 -17.05 -15.46 -6.69
N ILE A 272 -17.71 -15.95 -5.65
CA ILE A 272 -18.21 -15.13 -4.56
C ILE A 272 -17.04 -14.75 -3.66
N ILE A 273 -16.95 -13.49 -3.27
CA ILE A 273 -15.85 -12.96 -2.45
C ILE A 273 -16.37 -12.21 -1.22
N LYS A 274 -15.65 -12.32 -0.12
CA LYS A 274 -15.95 -11.60 1.14
C LYS A 274 -15.19 -10.27 1.26
N SER A 275 -14.06 -10.14 0.57
CA SER A 275 -13.25 -8.93 0.52
C SER A 275 -13.08 -8.47 -0.91
N ALA A 276 -13.11 -7.15 -1.13
CA ALA A 276 -12.88 -6.57 -2.45
C ALA A 276 -11.50 -6.95 -2.98
N ASN A 277 -11.39 -7.07 -4.30
CA ASN A 277 -10.08 -7.10 -4.96
C ASN A 277 -9.38 -5.75 -4.78
N CYS A 278 -8.06 -5.71 -4.98
CA CYS A 278 -7.32 -4.47 -4.87
C CYS A 278 -7.89 -3.40 -5.80
N ILE A 279 -8.31 -2.27 -5.24
CA ILE A 279 -8.80 -1.13 -6.01
C ILE A 279 -7.64 -0.58 -6.85
N LYS A 280 -7.85 -0.51 -8.16
CA LYS A 280 -6.88 -0.02 -9.14
C LYS A 280 -7.25 1.41 -9.57
N ALA A 281 -6.29 2.16 -10.08
CA ALA A 281 -6.53 3.49 -10.63
C ALA A 281 -7.39 3.49 -11.91
N ARG A 282 -7.53 2.33 -12.58
CA ARG A 282 -8.42 2.14 -13.74
C ARG A 282 -9.65 1.37 -13.34
N TYR A 283 -10.79 2.01 -13.44
CA TYR A 283 -12.11 1.41 -13.22
C TYR A 283 -12.87 1.06 -14.50
N ASP A 284 -12.33 1.45 -15.66
CA ASP A 284 -12.92 1.26 -16.99
C ASP A 284 -12.80 -0.17 -17.53
N ALA A 285 -12.11 -1.06 -16.83
CA ALA A 285 -11.86 -2.42 -17.29
C ALA A 285 -13.12 -3.31 -17.29
N GLY A 286 -14.15 -2.98 -16.50
CA GLY A 286 -15.39 -3.72 -16.42
C GLY A 286 -15.15 -5.22 -16.14
N ILE A 287 -15.94 -6.09 -16.81
CA ILE A 287 -15.81 -7.53 -16.72
C ILE A 287 -14.60 -8.00 -17.53
N SER A 288 -13.69 -8.69 -16.85
CA SER A 288 -12.40 -9.13 -17.36
C SER A 288 -12.37 -10.63 -17.66
N ASN A 289 -11.44 -11.05 -18.51
CA ASN A 289 -11.09 -12.45 -18.69
C ASN A 289 -10.07 -12.95 -17.65
N PHE A 290 -9.49 -12.06 -16.88
CA PHE A 290 -8.47 -12.36 -15.87
C PHE A 290 -9.08 -12.43 -14.48
N LYS A 291 -8.53 -13.30 -13.64
CA LYS A 291 -8.94 -13.43 -12.24
C LYS A 291 -8.53 -12.18 -11.46
N SER A 292 -9.40 -11.75 -10.55
CA SER A 292 -9.12 -10.68 -9.56
C SER A 292 -8.92 -9.28 -10.13
N ASP A 293 -9.57 -8.98 -11.27
CA ASP A 293 -9.48 -7.65 -11.88
C ASP A 293 -10.43 -6.62 -11.30
N GLY A 294 -11.54 -7.02 -10.74
CA GLY A 294 -12.51 -6.11 -10.16
C GLY A 294 -13.45 -6.81 -9.19
N THR A 295 -14.21 -6.00 -8.44
CA THR A 295 -15.26 -6.45 -7.54
C THR A 295 -16.57 -5.91 -8.02
N GLY A 296 -17.57 -6.77 -8.16
CA GLY A 296 -18.94 -6.41 -8.48
C GLY A 296 -19.90 -6.82 -7.38
N VAL A 297 -21.11 -6.29 -7.44
CA VAL A 297 -22.21 -6.64 -6.54
C VAL A 297 -23.37 -7.12 -7.40
N ILE A 298 -23.94 -8.29 -7.05
CA ILE A 298 -25.21 -8.76 -7.59
C ILE A 298 -26.30 -8.35 -6.62
N GLU A 299 -27.25 -7.59 -7.09
CA GLU A 299 -28.47 -7.24 -6.38
C GLU A 299 -29.66 -7.94 -7.04
N TRP A 300 -30.49 -8.57 -6.22
CA TRP A 300 -31.78 -9.05 -6.68
C TRP A 300 -32.82 -7.98 -6.45
N SER A 301 -33.41 -7.46 -7.54
CA SER A 301 -34.49 -6.46 -7.39
C SER A 301 -35.67 -7.11 -6.66
N ARG A 302 -36.17 -6.46 -5.62
CA ARG A 302 -37.39 -6.87 -4.90
C ARG A 302 -38.66 -6.78 -5.76
N ASN A 303 -38.57 -6.16 -6.96
CA ASN A 303 -39.70 -5.78 -7.81
C ASN A 303 -39.83 -6.59 -9.10
N SER A 304 -39.17 -7.73 -9.24
CA SER A 304 -39.46 -8.66 -10.37
C SER A 304 -40.41 -9.75 -9.90
N VAL A 305 -41.68 -9.39 -9.88
CA VAL A 305 -42.83 -10.33 -9.95
C VAL A 305 -43.31 -10.36 -11.37
#